data_9e4eca168ee54e33cbb0df72f5c9229a
#
_entry.id   9e4eca168ee54e33cbb0df72f5c9229a
#
_cell.length_a   1.000
_cell.length_b   1.000
_cell.length_c   1.000
_cell.angle_alpha   90.00
_cell.angle_beta   90.00
_cell.angle_gamma   90.00
#
_symmetry.space_group_name_H-M   'P 1'
#
loop_
_entity.id
_entity.type
_entity.pdbx_description
1 polymer ?
#
loop_
_entity_poly.entity_id
_entity_poly.type
_entity_poly.pdbx_seq_one_letter_code
_entity_poly.pdbx_strand_id
1 'polypeptide(L)'
;MARKFNRKLILEDGSEYFGYGFGANEERVLEIVFNTSMVGYQEIVSDPSYTFQGVVATYPLIGNYGVNNEDDETKTPTIGGLIVSEYNDEPSNFRSKETLSEKLARYGIPAVEGIDTRKLARSIRDHGSRMGILTGAEVCTEEGLKKIAEAGVRHDAVSLVSTKEVWRAPVQNAKFRVAAVDCGIKLNIVRSLNARGADVTVFPYNVTAEEIEKFAPDGLFLSNGPGDPQDAAPVISLVKKLKGKLPIFGICLGHQIIALAYGAKTYKLKFGHRGGNHPVKNLLTGKVEITSQNHSYAVDADSVSGTNLTVTHVNLLDGTVEGLRCEQDNVFSVQYHPESAPGPEDSGYLFDEFIENMQKHTKK
;
A
#
# COMPACT_ATOMS: atom_id res chain seq x y z
N MET A 1 -6.11 19.60 36.26
CA MET A 1 -7.06 18.46 36.21
C MET A 1 -6.48 17.44 35.24
N ALA A 2 -6.58 16.14 35.53
CA ALA A 2 -6.14 15.12 34.53
C ALA A 2 -7.04 15.20 33.29
N ARG A 3 -6.45 15.16 32.11
CA ARG A 3 -7.18 15.11 30.82
C ARG A 3 -8.07 13.85 30.82
N LYS A 4 -9.36 13.99 30.54
CA LYS A 4 -10.29 12.85 30.45
C LYS A 4 -10.23 12.23 29.07
N PHE A 5 -10.19 10.91 28.98
CA PHE A 5 -10.29 10.21 27.70
C PHE A 5 -11.57 10.60 26.98
N ASN A 6 -11.47 10.92 25.69
CA ASN A 6 -12.58 11.30 24.83
C ASN A 6 -12.72 10.42 23.60
N ARG A 7 -11.79 9.51 23.39
CA ARG A 7 -11.79 8.54 22.28
C ARG A 7 -11.43 7.15 22.78
N LYS A 8 -11.86 6.14 22.05
CA LYS A 8 -11.40 4.76 22.23
C LYS A 8 -11.41 3.96 20.94
N LEU A 9 -10.64 2.89 20.94
CA LEU A 9 -10.72 1.79 19.98
C LEU A 9 -11.42 0.63 20.68
N ILE A 10 -12.46 0.07 20.05
CA ILE A 10 -13.07 -1.22 20.43
C ILE A 10 -12.74 -2.22 19.34
N LEU A 11 -12.19 -3.38 19.70
CA LEU A 11 -11.94 -4.48 18.77
C LEU A 11 -13.12 -5.46 18.75
N GLU A 12 -13.23 -6.24 17.69
CA GLU A 12 -14.30 -7.25 17.53
C GLU A 12 -14.33 -8.34 18.60
N ASP A 13 -13.23 -8.50 19.38
CA ASP A 13 -13.18 -9.40 20.54
C ASP A 13 -13.65 -8.73 21.85
N GLY A 14 -14.15 -7.49 21.79
CA GLY A 14 -14.59 -6.70 22.91
C GLY A 14 -13.48 -5.97 23.67
N SER A 15 -12.22 -6.10 23.27
CA SER A 15 -11.10 -5.37 23.90
C SER A 15 -11.23 -3.87 23.65
N GLU A 16 -11.03 -3.06 24.69
CA GLU A 16 -11.09 -1.61 24.63
C GLU A 16 -9.74 -0.97 24.92
N TYR A 17 -9.43 0.10 24.19
CA TYR A 17 -8.24 0.93 24.37
C TYR A 17 -8.67 2.39 24.40
N PHE A 18 -8.56 3.02 25.58
CA PHE A 18 -8.94 4.41 25.80
C PHE A 18 -7.79 5.36 25.51
N GLY A 19 -8.09 6.51 24.91
CA GLY A 19 -7.10 7.52 24.55
C GLY A 19 -7.71 8.89 24.32
N TYR A 20 -6.94 9.75 23.66
CA TYR A 20 -7.32 11.10 23.35
C TYR A 20 -7.38 11.28 21.83
N GLY A 21 -8.48 11.85 21.35
CA GLY A 21 -8.68 12.09 19.93
C GLY A 21 -7.83 13.26 19.43
N PHE A 22 -7.32 13.09 18.21
CA PHE A 22 -6.78 14.17 17.36
C PHE A 22 -7.21 13.91 15.91
N GLY A 23 -6.94 14.83 14.98
CA GLY A 23 -7.51 14.76 13.64
C GLY A 23 -9.03 14.98 13.64
N ALA A 24 -9.76 14.24 12.79
CA ALA A 24 -11.20 14.38 12.66
C ALA A 24 -11.96 13.73 13.82
N ASN A 25 -13.09 14.36 14.21
CA ASN A 25 -13.98 13.80 15.22
C ASN A 25 -15.05 12.90 14.57
N GLU A 26 -14.58 11.87 13.83
CA GLU A 26 -15.44 10.92 13.16
C GLU A 26 -15.34 9.53 13.79
N GLU A 27 -16.39 8.75 13.65
CA GLU A 27 -16.43 7.34 14.01
C GLU A 27 -16.19 6.50 12.75
N ARG A 28 -15.33 5.46 12.85
CA ARG A 28 -15.06 4.55 11.71
C ARG A 28 -14.83 3.13 12.14
N VAL A 29 -15.44 2.20 11.41
CA VAL A 29 -15.13 0.77 11.49
C VAL A 29 -14.01 0.46 10.50
N LEU A 30 -12.96 -0.21 10.96
CA LEU A 30 -11.68 -0.38 10.28
C LEU A 30 -11.08 -1.76 10.54
N GLU A 31 -10.33 -2.29 9.58
CA GLU A 31 -9.38 -3.36 9.87
C GLU A 31 -8.16 -2.78 10.59
N ILE A 32 -7.86 -3.28 11.78
CA ILE A 32 -6.76 -2.76 12.60
C ILE A 32 -5.48 -3.52 12.27
N VAL A 33 -4.50 -2.77 11.78
CA VAL A 33 -3.18 -3.26 11.37
C VAL A 33 -2.07 -2.46 12.06
N PHE A 34 -0.83 -2.94 12.06
CA PHE A 34 0.29 -2.16 12.62
C PHE A 34 1.39 -1.94 11.58
N ASN A 35 2.14 -0.86 11.73
CA ASN A 35 3.32 -0.56 10.93
C ASN A 35 4.51 -0.31 11.86
N THR A 36 5.67 -0.90 11.52
CA THR A 36 6.90 -0.86 12.33
C THR A 36 7.92 0.18 11.87
N SER A 37 7.60 1.00 10.88
CA SER A 37 8.49 2.06 10.40
C SER A 37 8.78 3.08 11.49
N MET A 38 10.03 3.50 11.59
CA MET A 38 10.48 4.48 12.59
C MET A 38 10.26 5.93 12.13
N VAL A 39 10.08 6.13 10.83
CA VAL A 39 9.91 7.44 10.15
C VAL A 39 8.88 7.30 9.04
N GLY A 40 8.45 8.43 8.46
CA GLY A 40 7.60 8.42 7.27
C GLY A 40 6.11 8.28 7.61
N TYR A 41 5.66 8.84 8.72
CA TYR A 41 4.23 8.79 9.06
C TYR A 41 3.36 9.56 8.06
N GLN A 42 3.89 10.60 7.39
CA GLN A 42 3.16 11.34 6.36
C GLN A 42 2.92 10.46 5.12
N GLU A 43 3.95 9.75 4.67
CA GLU A 43 3.87 8.79 3.57
C GLU A 43 2.91 7.64 3.91
N ILE A 44 2.97 7.10 5.14
CA ILE A 44 2.04 6.06 5.61
C ILE A 44 0.59 6.57 5.59
N VAL A 45 0.34 7.78 6.08
CA VAL A 45 -1.01 8.39 6.10
C VAL A 45 -1.54 8.64 4.69
N SER A 46 -0.67 8.96 3.75
CA SER A 46 -1.03 9.24 2.37
C SER A 46 -0.93 8.03 1.42
N ASP A 47 -0.49 6.85 1.89
CA ASP A 47 -0.49 5.63 1.09
C ASP A 47 -1.92 5.06 0.94
N PRO A 48 -2.47 5.00 -0.32
CA PRO A 48 -3.81 4.48 -0.56
C PRO A 48 -4.00 3.03 -0.17
N SER A 49 -2.92 2.25 -0.04
CA SER A 49 -2.98 0.85 0.37
C SER A 49 -3.55 0.65 1.77
N TYR A 50 -3.60 1.73 2.60
CA TYR A 50 -4.25 1.72 3.92
C TYR A 50 -5.73 2.12 3.92
N THR A 51 -6.36 2.20 2.76
CA THR A 51 -7.81 2.49 2.68
C THR A 51 -8.60 1.46 3.49
N PHE A 52 -9.51 1.94 4.34
CA PHE A 52 -10.30 1.16 5.31
C PHE A 52 -9.50 0.52 6.46
N GLN A 53 -8.22 0.86 6.61
CA GLN A 53 -7.39 0.33 7.69
C GLN A 53 -7.11 1.40 8.76
N GLY A 54 -7.18 0.97 10.03
CA GLY A 54 -6.68 1.73 11.18
C GLY A 54 -5.25 1.32 11.48
N VAL A 55 -4.30 2.21 11.20
CA VAL A 55 -2.87 1.91 11.32
C VAL A 55 -2.37 2.24 12.71
N VAL A 56 -1.86 1.21 13.40
CA VAL A 56 -1.14 1.35 14.67
C VAL A 56 0.32 1.64 14.36
N ALA A 57 0.77 2.86 14.61
CA ALA A 57 2.18 3.22 14.52
C ALA A 57 2.92 2.69 15.75
N THR A 58 3.87 1.76 15.55
CA THR A 58 4.61 1.18 16.68
C THR A 58 5.75 2.08 17.17
N TYR A 59 6.20 3.02 16.33
CA TYR A 59 7.11 4.07 16.77
C TYR A 59 6.40 4.98 17.78
N PRO A 60 7.00 5.26 18.95
CA PRO A 60 6.26 5.85 20.05
C PRO A 60 5.84 7.31 19.83
N LEU A 61 6.63 8.10 19.08
CA LEU A 61 6.40 9.53 18.89
C LEU A 61 6.03 9.83 17.43
N ILE A 62 4.83 10.36 17.23
CA ILE A 62 4.29 10.74 15.92
C ILE A 62 3.94 12.23 15.90
N GLY A 63 4.14 12.92 14.76
CA GLY A 63 3.83 14.35 14.60
C GLY A 63 5.05 15.28 14.77
N ASN A 64 6.15 14.79 15.31
CA ASN A 64 7.31 15.56 15.73
C ASN A 64 8.00 16.37 14.60
N TYR A 65 7.83 16.04 13.33
CA TYR A 65 8.37 16.81 12.21
C TYR A 65 7.30 17.47 11.32
N GLY A 66 6.01 17.40 11.74
CA GLY A 66 4.90 17.98 11.00
C GLY A 66 4.64 17.28 9.67
N VAL A 67 3.98 17.95 8.77
CA VAL A 67 3.74 17.51 7.40
C VAL A 67 4.10 18.61 6.40
N ASN A 68 4.41 18.23 5.17
CA ASN A 68 4.80 19.13 4.09
C ASN A 68 4.09 18.77 2.78
N ASN A 69 4.32 19.54 1.70
CA ASN A 69 3.62 19.36 0.42
C ASN A 69 4.31 18.39 -0.56
N GLU A 70 5.47 17.81 -0.19
CA GLU A 70 6.32 17.05 -1.11
C GLU A 70 6.29 15.54 -0.82
N ASP A 71 6.11 15.16 0.47
CA ASP A 71 6.25 13.79 0.94
C ASP A 71 4.91 13.01 0.89
N ASP A 72 3.86 13.59 0.32
CA ASP A 72 2.60 12.87 0.12
C ASP A 72 2.70 11.88 -1.03
N GLU A 73 2.15 10.69 -0.81
CA GLU A 73 2.06 9.63 -1.80
C GLU A 73 0.77 9.71 -2.63
N THR A 74 -0.23 10.46 -2.17
CA THR A 74 -1.43 10.82 -2.95
C THR A 74 -1.87 12.24 -2.63
N LYS A 75 -2.67 12.82 -3.55
CA LYS A 75 -3.29 14.14 -3.32
C LYS A 75 -4.35 14.12 -2.23
N THR A 76 -5.03 13.00 -2.07
CA THR A 76 -6.13 12.81 -1.11
C THR A 76 -5.88 11.56 -0.30
N PRO A 77 -5.38 11.68 0.94
CA PRO A 77 -5.20 10.54 1.84
C PRO A 77 -6.51 9.79 2.09
N THR A 78 -6.44 8.47 2.06
CA THR A 78 -7.59 7.57 2.22
C THR A 78 -7.43 6.57 3.36
N ILE A 79 -6.36 6.71 4.17
CA ILE A 79 -6.19 5.91 5.39
C ILE A 79 -7.45 5.96 6.25
N GLY A 80 -7.84 4.81 6.79
CA GLY A 80 -9.06 4.74 7.60
C GLY A 80 -8.95 5.45 8.94
N GLY A 81 -7.81 5.35 9.61
CA GLY A 81 -7.53 6.01 10.89
C GLY A 81 -6.10 5.78 11.37
N LEU A 82 -5.65 6.57 12.34
CA LEU A 82 -4.30 6.49 12.90
C LEU A 82 -4.36 6.28 14.42
N ILE A 83 -3.58 5.31 14.92
CA ILE A 83 -3.53 4.92 16.33
C ILE A 83 -2.09 5.02 16.79
N VAL A 84 -1.82 5.87 17.79
CA VAL A 84 -0.46 6.17 18.24
C VAL A 84 -0.31 6.09 19.76
N SER A 85 0.93 5.90 20.22
CA SER A 85 1.26 5.98 21.64
C SER A 85 1.30 7.44 22.10
N GLU A 86 2.01 8.29 21.37
CA GLU A 86 2.17 9.72 21.68
C GLU A 86 2.09 10.52 20.40
N TYR A 87 1.29 11.58 20.42
CA TYR A 87 1.18 12.56 19.35
C TYR A 87 1.82 13.89 19.80
N ASN A 88 2.72 14.42 18.98
CA ASN A 88 3.32 15.72 19.18
C ASN A 88 2.66 16.77 18.27
N ASP A 89 2.00 17.74 18.89
CA ASP A 89 1.28 18.83 18.20
C ASP A 89 2.19 20.06 17.92
N GLU A 90 3.43 20.03 18.38
CA GLU A 90 4.42 21.10 18.16
C GLU A 90 5.57 20.59 17.27
N PRO A 91 5.39 20.53 15.95
CA PRO A 91 6.41 20.00 15.05
C PRO A 91 7.65 20.89 14.99
N SER A 92 8.83 20.26 15.02
CA SER A 92 10.13 20.93 14.93
C SER A 92 10.89 20.46 13.69
N ASN A 93 10.53 21.00 12.52
CA ASN A 93 11.22 20.74 11.26
C ASN A 93 11.04 21.94 10.31
N PHE A 94 12.10 22.36 9.62
CA PHE A 94 12.05 23.51 8.70
C PHE A 94 11.13 23.27 7.48
N ARG A 95 10.85 22.03 7.11
CA ARG A 95 9.92 21.67 6.03
C ARG A 95 8.46 21.64 6.48
N SER A 96 8.19 21.68 7.78
CA SER A 96 6.82 21.62 8.30
C SER A 96 5.96 22.80 7.80
N LYS A 97 4.77 22.51 7.31
CA LYS A 97 3.76 23.47 6.84
C LYS A 97 2.52 23.49 7.68
N GLU A 98 2.18 22.35 8.26
CA GLU A 98 1.02 22.15 9.12
C GLU A 98 1.29 20.99 10.10
N THR A 99 0.45 20.86 11.12
CA THR A 99 0.48 19.71 12.02
C THR A 99 -0.18 18.48 11.35
N LEU A 100 0.20 17.28 11.79
CA LEU A 100 -0.47 16.07 11.34
C LEU A 100 -1.95 16.06 11.70
N SER A 101 -2.33 16.61 12.87
CA SER A 101 -3.73 16.71 13.30
C SER A 101 -4.58 17.57 12.36
N GLU A 102 -4.06 18.73 11.93
CA GLU A 102 -4.74 19.60 10.95
C GLU A 102 -4.94 18.88 9.62
N LYS A 103 -3.92 18.19 9.12
CA LYS A 103 -4.03 17.39 7.90
C LYS A 103 -5.10 16.30 8.01
N LEU A 104 -5.05 15.50 9.08
CA LEU A 104 -6.02 14.43 9.29
C LEU A 104 -7.45 14.99 9.42
N ALA A 105 -7.64 16.10 10.15
CA ALA A 105 -8.94 16.77 10.29
C ALA A 105 -9.50 17.24 8.94
N ARG A 106 -8.64 17.84 8.09
CA ARG A 106 -9.03 18.33 6.76
C ARG A 106 -9.55 17.22 5.85
N TYR A 107 -9.02 16.00 5.98
CA TYR A 107 -9.46 14.84 5.18
C TYR A 107 -10.47 13.94 5.93
N GLY A 108 -11.00 14.39 7.07
CA GLY A 108 -11.98 13.64 7.84
C GLY A 108 -11.42 12.34 8.43
N ILE A 109 -10.11 12.24 8.69
CA ILE A 109 -9.45 11.02 9.18
C ILE A 109 -9.39 11.07 10.71
N PRO A 110 -10.04 10.12 11.42
CA PRO A 110 -9.97 10.04 12.88
C PRO A 110 -8.62 9.48 13.34
N ALA A 111 -8.16 9.98 14.49
CA ALA A 111 -6.95 9.48 15.12
C ALA A 111 -7.07 9.46 16.64
N VAL A 112 -6.27 8.61 17.30
CA VAL A 112 -6.24 8.47 18.75
C VAL A 112 -4.82 8.31 19.25
N GLU A 113 -4.47 9.05 20.31
CA GLU A 113 -3.21 8.95 21.05
C GLU A 113 -3.43 8.38 22.47
N GLY A 114 -2.35 8.03 23.16
CA GLY A 114 -2.38 7.49 24.50
C GLY A 114 -2.67 5.99 24.56
N ILE A 115 -2.62 5.31 23.41
CA ILE A 115 -2.87 3.88 23.31
C ILE A 115 -1.58 3.10 23.59
N ASP A 116 -1.69 2.01 24.34
CA ASP A 116 -0.60 1.02 24.44
C ASP A 116 -0.43 0.29 23.10
N THR A 117 0.25 0.95 22.16
CA THR A 117 0.49 0.43 20.81
C THR A 117 1.32 -0.84 20.82
N ARG A 118 2.21 -1.03 21.82
CA ARG A 118 2.98 -2.26 21.99
C ARG A 118 2.10 -3.45 22.34
N LYS A 119 1.18 -3.28 23.29
CA LYS A 119 0.19 -4.32 23.66
C LYS A 119 -0.71 -4.65 22.47
N LEU A 120 -1.20 -3.63 21.77
CA LEU A 120 -2.09 -3.78 20.60
C LEU A 120 -1.38 -4.48 19.44
N ALA A 121 -0.15 -4.06 19.07
CA ALA A 121 0.64 -4.70 18.02
C ALA A 121 0.96 -6.19 18.35
N ARG A 122 1.29 -6.52 19.60
CA ARG A 122 1.46 -7.90 20.02
C ARG A 122 0.17 -8.71 19.91
N SER A 123 -0.97 -8.13 20.28
CA SER A 123 -2.27 -8.78 20.13
C SER A 123 -2.59 -9.08 18.66
N ILE A 124 -2.31 -8.14 17.74
CA ILE A 124 -2.52 -8.33 16.29
C ILE A 124 -1.56 -9.43 15.77
N ARG A 125 -0.29 -9.41 16.18
CA ARG A 125 0.67 -10.46 15.79
C ARG A 125 0.22 -11.86 16.22
N ASP A 126 -0.28 -11.97 17.47
CA ASP A 126 -0.60 -13.25 18.08
C ASP A 126 -1.97 -13.80 17.62
N HIS A 127 -2.93 -12.93 17.26
CA HIS A 127 -4.30 -13.32 16.90
C HIS A 127 -4.72 -12.95 15.48
N GLY A 128 -3.94 -12.14 14.77
CA GLY A 128 -4.25 -11.64 13.42
C GLY A 128 -4.81 -10.21 13.41
N SER A 129 -4.86 -9.61 12.22
CA SER A 129 -5.60 -8.37 11.99
C SER A 129 -7.07 -8.58 12.28
N ARG A 130 -7.71 -7.61 12.91
CA ARG A 130 -9.10 -7.69 13.37
C ARG A 130 -9.85 -6.42 13.04
N MET A 131 -11.17 -6.57 12.89
CA MET A 131 -12.05 -5.41 12.80
C MET A 131 -12.11 -4.69 14.14
N GLY A 132 -12.17 -3.37 14.07
CA GLY A 132 -12.33 -2.51 15.23
C GLY A 132 -13.06 -1.23 14.85
N ILE A 133 -13.49 -0.47 15.85
CA ILE A 133 -14.13 0.82 15.67
C ILE A 133 -13.40 1.89 16.48
N LEU A 134 -12.98 2.97 15.81
CA LEU A 134 -12.56 4.21 16.46
C LEU A 134 -13.80 5.03 16.74
N THR A 135 -14.09 5.31 18.03
CA THR A 135 -15.34 5.96 18.45
C THR A 135 -15.14 6.85 19.67
N GLY A 136 -16.18 7.57 20.09
CA GLY A 136 -16.19 8.34 21.34
C GLY A 136 -16.04 7.46 22.57
N ALA A 137 -15.41 7.96 23.62
CA ALA A 137 -15.18 7.20 24.84
C ALA A 137 -16.48 6.81 25.58
N GLU A 138 -17.58 7.52 25.31
CA GLU A 138 -18.90 7.29 25.86
C GLU A 138 -19.69 6.13 25.25
N VAL A 139 -19.32 5.70 24.02
CA VAL A 139 -20.01 4.61 23.31
C VAL A 139 -19.78 3.30 24.07
N CYS A 140 -20.81 2.53 24.38
CA CYS A 140 -20.65 1.25 25.07
C CYS A 140 -20.11 0.17 24.14
N THR A 141 -19.48 -0.85 24.71
CA THR A 141 -18.81 -1.94 23.95
C THR A 141 -19.82 -2.69 23.07
N GLU A 142 -21.04 -2.95 23.59
CA GLU A 142 -22.08 -3.65 22.85
C GLU A 142 -22.52 -2.90 21.60
N GLU A 143 -22.64 -1.56 21.68
CA GLU A 143 -22.95 -0.71 20.53
C GLU A 143 -21.81 -0.73 19.51
N GLY A 144 -20.57 -0.65 19.96
CA GLY A 144 -19.39 -0.76 19.11
C GLY A 144 -19.33 -2.09 18.37
N LEU A 145 -19.53 -3.19 19.07
CA LEU A 145 -19.54 -4.54 18.48
C LEU A 145 -20.68 -4.71 17.45
N LYS A 146 -21.85 -4.15 17.72
CA LYS A 146 -22.96 -4.13 16.76
C LYS A 146 -22.58 -3.40 15.47
N LYS A 147 -21.98 -2.20 15.57
CA LYS A 147 -21.52 -1.42 14.41
C LYS A 147 -20.44 -2.16 13.61
N ILE A 148 -19.50 -2.84 14.27
CA ILE A 148 -18.49 -3.67 13.61
C ILE A 148 -19.15 -4.80 12.82
N ALA A 149 -20.12 -5.51 13.43
CA ALA A 149 -20.83 -6.62 12.76
C ALA A 149 -21.67 -6.16 11.56
N GLU A 150 -22.26 -4.96 11.63
CA GLU A 150 -23.09 -4.40 10.56
C GLU A 150 -22.26 -3.82 9.39
N ALA A 151 -20.98 -3.49 9.58
CA ALA A 151 -20.16 -2.84 8.56
C ALA A 151 -19.83 -3.76 7.35
N GLY A 152 -19.77 -5.08 7.57
CA GLY A 152 -19.46 -6.05 6.53
C GLY A 152 -18.05 -5.91 5.94
N VAL A 153 -17.76 -6.72 4.92
CA VAL A 153 -16.51 -6.66 4.16
C VAL A 153 -16.67 -5.68 2.99
N ARG A 154 -15.67 -4.84 2.78
CA ARG A 154 -15.65 -3.86 1.68
C ARG A 154 -14.88 -4.45 0.50
N HIS A 155 -15.47 -4.40 -0.70
CA HIS A 155 -14.91 -4.89 -1.96
C HIS A 155 -14.64 -3.76 -2.97
N ASP A 156 -14.83 -2.52 -2.57
CA ASP A 156 -14.74 -1.34 -3.44
C ASP A 156 -13.47 -0.52 -3.24
N ALA A 157 -12.49 -1.02 -2.48
CA ALA A 157 -11.28 -0.27 -2.10
C ALA A 157 -10.51 0.25 -3.32
N VAL A 158 -10.21 -0.59 -4.32
CA VAL A 158 -9.52 -0.19 -5.55
C VAL A 158 -10.34 0.84 -6.33
N SER A 159 -11.64 0.62 -6.49
CA SER A 159 -12.49 1.57 -7.23
C SER A 159 -12.60 2.93 -6.55
N LEU A 160 -12.46 2.99 -5.23
CA LEU A 160 -12.49 4.22 -4.46
C LEU A 160 -11.23 5.06 -4.66
N VAL A 161 -10.04 4.44 -4.65
CA VAL A 161 -8.75 5.13 -4.71
C VAL A 161 -8.26 5.40 -6.12
N SER A 162 -8.66 4.58 -7.09
CA SER A 162 -8.28 4.73 -8.49
C SER A 162 -8.75 6.08 -9.05
N THR A 163 -7.90 6.71 -9.85
CA THR A 163 -8.26 7.92 -10.59
C THR A 163 -9.54 7.71 -11.41
N LYS A 164 -10.31 8.78 -11.57
CA LYS A 164 -11.54 8.74 -12.40
C LYS A 164 -11.26 9.15 -13.83
N GLU A 165 -10.17 9.89 -14.05
CA GLU A 165 -9.77 10.42 -15.34
C GLU A 165 -8.30 10.06 -15.61
N VAL A 166 -7.99 9.89 -16.89
CA VAL A 166 -6.60 9.69 -17.33
C VAL A 166 -5.82 10.97 -17.06
N TRP A 167 -4.67 10.84 -16.41
CA TRP A 167 -3.76 11.95 -16.19
C TRP A 167 -2.33 11.59 -16.59
N ARG A 168 -1.50 12.59 -16.80
CA ARG A 168 -0.16 12.43 -17.34
C ARG A 168 0.87 13.12 -16.45
N ALA A 169 1.99 12.44 -16.21
CA ALA A 169 3.19 12.96 -15.58
C ALA A 169 4.32 13.02 -16.64
N PRO A 170 4.38 14.09 -17.44
CA PRO A 170 5.34 14.17 -18.53
C PRO A 170 6.74 14.46 -18.03
N VAL A 171 7.75 14.00 -18.78
CA VAL A 171 9.15 14.34 -18.57
C VAL A 171 9.76 14.92 -19.85
N GLN A 172 10.69 15.89 -19.71
CA GLN A 172 11.40 16.43 -20.87
C GLN A 172 12.27 15.36 -21.53
N ASN A 173 12.24 15.30 -22.86
CA ASN A 173 13.02 14.33 -23.65
C ASN A 173 12.72 12.88 -23.24
N ALA A 174 11.45 12.55 -23.08
CA ALA A 174 11.00 11.21 -22.77
C ALA A 174 11.58 10.18 -23.72
N LYS A 175 12.12 9.09 -23.17
CA LYS A 175 12.66 7.97 -23.92
C LYS A 175 11.64 6.85 -24.08
N PHE A 176 10.70 6.74 -23.16
CA PHE A 176 9.68 5.70 -23.10
C PHE A 176 8.33 6.28 -22.72
N ARG A 177 7.27 5.64 -23.18
CA ARG A 177 5.89 5.90 -22.79
C ARG A 177 5.38 4.74 -21.94
N VAL A 178 5.05 4.99 -20.69
CA VAL A 178 4.53 4.00 -19.76
C VAL A 178 3.04 4.23 -19.53
N ALA A 179 2.24 3.19 -19.74
CA ALA A 179 0.87 3.15 -19.26
C ALA A 179 0.88 2.58 -17.83
N ALA A 180 0.47 3.36 -16.85
CA ALA A 180 0.33 2.91 -15.46
C ALA A 180 -1.15 2.71 -15.13
N VAL A 181 -1.52 1.54 -14.65
CA VAL A 181 -2.88 1.25 -14.18
C VAL A 181 -2.97 1.59 -12.71
N ASP A 182 -3.87 2.50 -12.38
CA ASP A 182 -4.04 3.03 -11.02
C ASP A 182 -4.99 2.16 -10.19
N CYS A 183 -4.42 1.33 -9.34
CA CYS A 183 -5.14 0.61 -8.30
C CYS A 183 -5.00 1.28 -6.91
N GLY A 184 -4.41 2.48 -6.86
CA GLY A 184 -4.00 3.21 -5.67
C GLY A 184 -2.52 3.57 -5.74
N ILE A 185 -2.10 4.17 -6.87
CA ILE A 185 -0.70 4.44 -7.18
C ILE A 185 -0.08 5.45 -6.22
N LYS A 186 1.09 5.11 -5.68
CA LYS A 186 1.94 6.04 -4.93
C LYS A 186 2.67 6.98 -5.89
N LEU A 187 2.70 8.27 -5.58
CA LEU A 187 3.38 9.26 -6.41
C LEU A 187 4.88 9.00 -6.55
N ASN A 188 5.51 8.36 -5.56
CA ASN A 188 6.93 8.03 -5.66
C ASN A 188 7.24 6.96 -6.72
N ILE A 189 6.29 6.11 -7.05
CA ILE A 189 6.39 5.20 -8.22
C ILE A 189 6.48 6.02 -9.51
N VAL A 190 5.60 7.00 -9.68
CA VAL A 190 5.60 7.87 -10.85
C VAL A 190 6.89 8.68 -10.93
N ARG A 191 7.35 9.24 -9.80
CA ARG A 191 8.63 9.96 -9.69
C ARG A 191 9.81 9.06 -10.08
N SER A 192 9.83 7.80 -9.63
CA SER A 192 10.88 6.82 -9.93
C SER A 192 10.96 6.46 -11.41
N LEU A 193 9.82 6.33 -12.08
CA LEU A 193 9.73 6.11 -13.54
C LEU A 193 10.16 7.37 -14.30
N ASN A 194 9.68 8.56 -13.91
CA ASN A 194 10.03 9.83 -14.52
C ASN A 194 11.54 10.11 -14.42
N ALA A 195 12.17 9.83 -13.26
CA ALA A 195 13.61 10.01 -13.07
C ALA A 195 14.46 9.19 -14.04
N ARG A 196 13.89 8.12 -14.62
CA ARG A 196 14.51 7.24 -15.61
C ARG A 196 14.13 7.58 -17.06
N GLY A 197 13.43 8.69 -17.26
CA GLY A 197 13.05 9.20 -18.58
C GLY A 197 11.79 8.56 -19.15
N ALA A 198 10.96 7.94 -18.35
CA ALA A 198 9.66 7.44 -18.76
C ALA A 198 8.58 8.52 -18.61
N ASP A 199 7.84 8.81 -19.68
CA ASP A 199 6.64 9.61 -19.67
C ASP A 199 5.46 8.75 -19.22
N VAL A 200 4.93 9.01 -18.03
CA VAL A 200 3.92 8.16 -17.40
C VAL A 200 2.53 8.72 -17.65
N THR A 201 1.66 7.91 -18.25
CA THR A 201 0.22 8.17 -18.34
C THR A 201 -0.51 7.19 -17.43
N VAL A 202 -1.27 7.73 -16.49
CA VAL A 202 -1.98 6.96 -15.46
C VAL A 202 -3.43 6.78 -15.87
N PHE A 203 -3.86 5.54 -15.97
CA PHE A 203 -5.19 5.12 -16.37
C PHE A 203 -6.00 4.59 -15.18
N PRO A 204 -7.32 4.76 -15.17
CA PRO A 204 -8.19 4.11 -14.17
C PRO A 204 -8.02 2.59 -14.17
N TYR A 205 -8.29 1.94 -13.01
CA TYR A 205 -8.18 0.47 -12.85
C TYR A 205 -9.05 -0.35 -13.80
N ASN A 206 -10.10 0.23 -14.33
CA ASN A 206 -11.05 -0.40 -15.25
C ASN A 206 -10.77 -0.10 -16.74
N VAL A 207 -9.58 0.44 -17.06
CA VAL A 207 -9.14 0.65 -18.44
C VAL A 207 -9.16 -0.66 -19.23
N THR A 208 -9.55 -0.60 -20.49
CA THR A 208 -9.60 -1.77 -21.38
C THR A 208 -8.26 -2.03 -22.08
N ALA A 209 -8.07 -3.27 -22.55
CA ALA A 209 -6.87 -3.63 -23.30
C ALA A 209 -6.80 -2.85 -24.62
N GLU A 210 -7.93 -2.63 -25.25
CA GLU A 210 -8.08 -1.88 -26.50
C GLU A 210 -7.65 -0.40 -26.33
N GLU A 211 -7.95 0.22 -25.18
CA GLU A 211 -7.51 1.59 -24.86
C GLU A 211 -6.00 1.64 -24.65
N ILE A 212 -5.42 0.67 -23.96
CA ILE A 212 -3.97 0.56 -23.76
C ILE A 212 -3.27 0.31 -25.10
N GLU A 213 -3.77 -0.59 -25.94
CA GLU A 213 -3.22 -0.88 -27.27
C GLU A 213 -3.28 0.36 -28.17
N LYS A 214 -4.39 1.13 -28.14
CA LYS A 214 -4.52 2.40 -28.87
C LYS A 214 -3.55 3.47 -28.37
N PHE A 215 -3.28 3.51 -27.07
CA PHE A 215 -2.28 4.41 -26.49
C PHE A 215 -0.86 4.03 -26.94
N ALA A 216 -0.63 2.76 -27.29
CA ALA A 216 0.65 2.21 -27.76
C ALA A 216 1.83 2.55 -26.83
N PRO A 217 1.83 2.10 -25.54
CA PRO A 217 2.94 2.32 -24.64
C PRO A 217 4.11 1.38 -24.95
N ASP A 218 5.31 1.75 -24.52
CA ASP A 218 6.48 0.87 -24.52
C ASP A 218 6.44 -0.19 -23.40
N GLY A 219 5.67 0.08 -22.32
CA GLY A 219 5.49 -0.83 -21.19
C GLY A 219 4.22 -0.53 -20.38
N LEU A 220 3.72 -1.58 -19.71
CA LEU A 220 2.58 -1.51 -18.80
C LEU A 220 3.06 -1.64 -17.35
N PHE A 221 2.64 -0.71 -16.51
CA PHE A 221 2.91 -0.73 -15.09
C PHE A 221 1.62 -0.98 -14.30
N LEU A 222 1.65 -1.91 -13.35
CA LEU A 222 0.54 -2.19 -12.45
C LEU A 222 0.89 -1.71 -11.04
N SER A 223 0.13 -0.77 -10.52
CA SER A 223 0.44 -0.12 -9.26
C SER A 223 0.13 -0.99 -8.03
N ASN A 224 0.63 -0.55 -6.88
CA ASN A 224 0.15 -0.93 -5.56
C ASN A 224 -1.32 -0.53 -5.37
N GLY A 225 -1.93 -0.99 -4.28
CA GLY A 225 -3.30 -0.63 -3.92
C GLY A 225 -3.85 -1.42 -2.75
N PRO A 226 -5.05 -1.03 -2.25
CA PRO A 226 -5.71 -1.65 -1.12
C PRO A 226 -6.56 -2.87 -1.50
N GLY A 227 -6.94 -3.64 -0.48
CA GLY A 227 -8.00 -4.65 -0.56
C GLY A 227 -7.54 -6.04 -0.99
N ASP A 228 -8.51 -6.88 -1.35
CA ASP A 228 -8.28 -8.21 -1.88
C ASP A 228 -7.94 -8.11 -3.39
N PRO A 229 -6.84 -8.73 -3.86
CA PRO A 229 -6.50 -8.69 -5.29
C PRO A 229 -7.59 -9.30 -6.19
N GLN A 230 -8.45 -10.16 -5.67
CA GLN A 230 -9.57 -10.73 -6.43
C GLN A 230 -10.64 -9.68 -6.79
N ASP A 231 -10.74 -8.59 -6.00
CA ASP A 231 -11.67 -7.49 -6.27
C ASP A 231 -11.22 -6.63 -7.47
N ALA A 232 -9.96 -6.76 -7.91
CA ALA A 232 -9.42 -6.08 -9.09
C ALA A 232 -9.63 -6.87 -10.41
N ALA A 233 -10.77 -7.56 -10.56
CA ALA A 233 -11.09 -8.38 -11.74
C ALA A 233 -10.87 -7.68 -13.11
N PRO A 234 -11.16 -6.38 -13.31
CA PRO A 234 -10.85 -5.71 -14.56
C PRO A 234 -9.35 -5.72 -14.89
N VAL A 235 -8.47 -5.48 -13.89
CA VAL A 235 -7.02 -5.46 -14.08
C VAL A 235 -6.48 -6.87 -14.33
N ILE A 236 -7.00 -7.90 -13.64
CA ILE A 236 -6.66 -9.30 -13.90
C ILE A 236 -6.98 -9.67 -15.36
N SER A 237 -8.14 -9.24 -15.86
CA SER A 237 -8.56 -9.47 -17.26
C SER A 237 -7.65 -8.70 -18.24
N LEU A 238 -7.27 -7.47 -17.91
CA LEU A 238 -6.35 -6.66 -18.70
C LEU A 238 -4.99 -7.37 -18.88
N VAL A 239 -4.39 -7.85 -17.78
CA VAL A 239 -3.12 -8.59 -17.82
C VAL A 239 -3.21 -9.84 -18.67
N LYS A 240 -4.30 -10.63 -18.55
CA LYS A 240 -4.54 -11.83 -19.39
C LYS A 240 -4.53 -11.53 -20.90
N LYS A 241 -5.02 -10.35 -21.30
CA LYS A 241 -5.08 -9.93 -22.71
C LYS A 241 -3.76 -9.34 -23.22
N LEU A 242 -2.96 -8.71 -22.34
CA LEU A 242 -1.76 -7.95 -22.73
C LEU A 242 -0.43 -8.68 -22.46
N LYS A 243 -0.41 -9.72 -21.62
CA LYS A 243 0.81 -10.52 -21.38
C LYS A 243 1.37 -11.08 -22.71
N GLY A 244 2.67 -11.00 -22.86
CA GLY A 244 3.39 -11.38 -24.09
C GLY A 244 3.32 -10.34 -25.23
N LYS A 245 2.52 -9.27 -25.12
CA LYS A 245 2.44 -8.20 -26.14
C LYS A 245 3.36 -7.03 -25.85
N LEU A 246 3.63 -6.74 -24.59
CA LEU A 246 4.52 -5.67 -24.13
C LEU A 246 5.09 -6.02 -22.75
N PRO A 247 6.21 -5.39 -22.34
CA PRO A 247 6.77 -5.57 -21.00
C PRO A 247 5.79 -5.14 -19.91
N ILE A 248 5.64 -5.95 -18.85
CA ILE A 248 4.77 -5.64 -17.72
C ILE A 248 5.57 -5.69 -16.42
N PHE A 249 5.46 -4.66 -15.59
CA PHE A 249 5.98 -4.62 -14.23
C PHE A 249 4.86 -4.34 -13.22
N GLY A 250 4.78 -5.12 -12.15
CA GLY A 250 3.78 -4.97 -11.10
C GLY A 250 4.38 -4.86 -9.70
N ILE A 251 3.84 -3.94 -8.89
CA ILE A 251 4.26 -3.72 -7.50
C ILE A 251 3.10 -4.01 -6.55
N CYS A 252 3.35 -4.77 -5.49
CA CYS A 252 2.44 -5.07 -4.38
C CYS A 252 1.10 -5.66 -4.87
N LEU A 253 0.01 -4.91 -4.94
CA LEU A 253 -1.24 -5.38 -5.52
C LEU A 253 -1.05 -5.80 -6.99
N GLY A 254 -0.25 -5.05 -7.77
CA GLY A 254 0.09 -5.41 -9.15
C GLY A 254 0.80 -6.76 -9.28
N HIS A 255 1.64 -7.12 -8.32
CA HIS A 255 2.27 -8.45 -8.25
C HIS A 255 1.22 -9.56 -8.02
N GLN A 256 0.30 -9.35 -7.09
CA GLN A 256 -0.77 -10.31 -6.80
C GLN A 256 -1.73 -10.48 -7.98
N ILE A 257 -2.06 -9.38 -8.67
CA ILE A 257 -2.87 -9.38 -9.90
C ILE A 257 -2.18 -10.17 -11.02
N ILE A 258 -0.86 -10.00 -11.21
CA ILE A 258 -0.09 -10.79 -12.17
C ILE A 258 -0.18 -12.27 -11.82
N ALA A 259 0.04 -12.65 -10.55
CA ALA A 259 -0.07 -14.04 -10.12
C ALA A 259 -1.45 -14.65 -10.48
N LEU A 260 -2.54 -13.94 -10.15
CA LEU A 260 -3.92 -14.35 -10.48
C LEU A 260 -4.16 -14.44 -12.00
N ALA A 261 -3.59 -13.52 -12.79
CA ALA A 261 -3.73 -13.53 -14.24
C ALA A 261 -3.03 -14.73 -14.91
N TYR A 262 -2.01 -15.29 -14.27
CA TYR A 262 -1.33 -16.51 -14.71
C TYR A 262 -1.93 -17.79 -14.11
N GLY A 263 -2.94 -17.69 -13.24
CA GLY A 263 -3.63 -18.82 -12.65
C GLY A 263 -3.12 -19.28 -11.29
N ALA A 264 -2.13 -18.57 -10.71
CA ALA A 264 -1.75 -18.76 -9.32
C ALA A 264 -2.85 -18.27 -8.37
N LYS A 265 -2.71 -18.55 -7.07
CA LYS A 265 -3.66 -18.19 -6.03
C LYS A 265 -3.03 -17.21 -5.06
N THR A 266 -3.89 -16.45 -4.37
CA THR A 266 -3.49 -15.56 -3.27
C THR A 266 -4.23 -15.96 -2.01
N TYR A 267 -3.66 -15.62 -0.85
CA TYR A 267 -4.26 -15.87 0.46
C TYR A 267 -4.00 -14.69 1.39
N LYS A 268 -4.86 -14.50 2.38
CA LYS A 268 -4.72 -13.46 3.38
C LYS A 268 -3.73 -13.92 4.46
N LEU A 269 -2.70 -13.12 4.71
CA LEU A 269 -1.77 -13.33 5.82
C LEU A 269 -2.44 -13.05 7.17
N LYS A 270 -1.96 -13.67 8.22
CA LYS A 270 -2.52 -13.51 9.57
C LYS A 270 -2.55 -12.05 10.04
N PHE A 271 -1.48 -11.29 9.82
CA PHE A 271 -1.38 -9.87 10.18
C PHE A 271 -0.72 -9.00 9.10
N GLY A 272 -0.33 -9.61 7.97
CA GLY A 272 0.33 -8.93 6.85
C GLY A 272 1.77 -8.51 7.16
N HIS A 273 2.43 -7.96 6.14
CA HIS A 273 3.77 -7.37 6.27
C HIS A 273 3.67 -5.85 6.16
N ARG A 274 4.17 -5.12 7.18
CA ARG A 274 4.17 -3.64 7.19
C ARG A 274 5.37 -3.11 7.96
N GLY A 275 6.18 -2.32 7.27
CA GLY A 275 7.40 -1.71 7.81
C GLY A 275 8.53 -1.67 6.80
N GLY A 276 9.61 -0.96 7.13
CA GLY A 276 10.78 -0.77 6.27
C GLY A 276 11.98 -1.68 6.61
N ASN A 277 11.76 -2.84 7.21
CA ASN A 277 12.83 -3.69 7.75
C ASN A 277 12.67 -5.18 7.41
N HIS A 278 12.02 -5.51 6.29
CA HIS A 278 11.80 -6.88 5.86
C HIS A 278 12.93 -7.36 4.95
N PRO A 279 13.71 -8.38 5.36
CA PRO A 279 14.76 -8.93 4.52
C PRO A 279 14.17 -9.84 3.45
N VAL A 280 14.45 -9.54 2.20
CA VAL A 280 14.03 -10.31 1.03
C VAL A 280 15.25 -10.83 0.27
N LYS A 281 15.27 -12.11 -0.06
CA LYS A 281 16.32 -12.72 -0.86
C LYS A 281 15.93 -12.75 -2.32
N ASN A 282 16.75 -12.14 -3.15
CA ASN A 282 16.69 -12.30 -4.60
C ASN A 282 17.33 -13.65 -4.96
N LEU A 283 16.55 -14.59 -5.47
CA LEU A 283 16.98 -15.95 -5.80
C LEU A 283 17.84 -16.00 -7.07
N LEU A 284 17.74 -14.99 -7.95
CA LEU A 284 18.51 -14.92 -9.20
C LEU A 284 19.96 -14.49 -8.93
N THR A 285 20.15 -13.59 -7.96
CA THR A 285 21.47 -13.02 -7.64
C THR A 285 22.08 -13.56 -6.34
N GLY A 286 21.25 -14.15 -5.48
CA GLY A 286 21.61 -14.57 -4.14
C GLY A 286 21.72 -13.43 -3.11
N LYS A 287 21.53 -12.18 -3.52
CA LYS A 287 21.59 -11.00 -2.63
C LYS A 287 20.39 -10.93 -1.69
N VAL A 288 20.59 -10.33 -0.52
CA VAL A 288 19.54 -9.96 0.42
C VAL A 288 19.39 -8.46 0.40
N GLU A 289 18.16 -8.02 0.29
CA GLU A 289 17.74 -6.60 0.29
C GLU A 289 16.84 -6.34 1.49
N ILE A 290 16.94 -5.16 2.08
CA ILE A 290 16.00 -4.72 3.09
C ILE A 290 14.90 -3.94 2.37
N THR A 291 13.64 -4.33 2.61
CA THR A 291 12.51 -3.83 1.80
C THR A 291 11.47 -3.14 2.66
N SER A 292 10.74 -2.22 2.01
CA SER A 292 9.52 -1.64 2.54
C SER A 292 8.31 -2.50 2.14
N GLN A 293 7.46 -2.80 3.10
CA GLN A 293 6.31 -3.70 2.93
C GLN A 293 5.01 -3.02 3.41
N ASN A 294 3.93 -3.23 2.69
CA ASN A 294 2.58 -2.88 3.13
C ASN A 294 1.54 -3.73 2.38
N HIS A 295 1.32 -4.96 2.82
CA HIS A 295 0.31 -5.83 2.22
C HIS A 295 -0.30 -6.80 3.23
N SER A 296 -1.57 -7.16 2.99
CA SER A 296 -2.33 -8.15 3.77
C SER A 296 -2.41 -9.51 3.07
N TYR A 297 -2.15 -9.57 1.77
CA TYR A 297 -2.23 -10.79 0.97
C TYR A 297 -0.86 -11.17 0.43
N ALA A 298 -0.66 -12.47 0.18
CA ALA A 298 0.53 -13.01 -0.45
C ALA A 298 0.14 -14.03 -1.54
N VAL A 299 1.06 -14.31 -2.45
CA VAL A 299 0.89 -15.36 -3.47
C VAL A 299 1.19 -16.71 -2.83
N ASP A 300 0.31 -17.68 -3.08
CA ASP A 300 0.50 -19.08 -2.66
C ASP A 300 1.59 -19.73 -3.52
N ALA A 301 2.73 -20.02 -2.89
CA ALA A 301 3.92 -20.58 -3.54
C ALA A 301 3.63 -21.91 -4.27
N ASP A 302 2.81 -22.78 -3.68
CA ASP A 302 2.48 -24.08 -4.25
C ASP A 302 1.70 -23.92 -5.56
N SER A 303 0.86 -22.88 -5.63
CA SER A 303 0.04 -22.59 -6.82
C SER A 303 0.85 -22.05 -8.01
N VAL A 304 2.05 -21.51 -7.77
CA VAL A 304 2.94 -20.96 -8.83
C VAL A 304 3.48 -22.08 -9.71
N SER A 305 3.72 -23.27 -9.16
CA SER A 305 4.29 -24.41 -9.89
C SER A 305 3.42 -24.87 -11.08
N GLY A 306 2.13 -24.58 -11.08
CA GLY A 306 1.20 -24.88 -12.17
C GLY A 306 1.11 -23.80 -13.25
N THR A 307 1.96 -22.77 -13.20
CA THR A 307 1.93 -21.61 -14.10
C THR A 307 3.24 -21.47 -14.87
N ASN A 308 3.31 -20.49 -15.80
CA ASN A 308 4.56 -20.10 -16.48
C ASN A 308 5.38 -19.08 -15.65
N LEU A 309 5.04 -18.86 -14.38
CA LEU A 309 5.77 -17.96 -13.50
C LEU A 309 6.87 -18.69 -12.75
N THR A 310 7.98 -17.99 -12.53
CA THR A 310 9.09 -18.41 -11.68
C THR A 310 9.17 -17.49 -10.47
N VAL A 311 9.33 -18.04 -9.26
CA VAL A 311 9.58 -17.28 -8.05
C VAL A 311 10.99 -16.71 -8.09
N THR A 312 11.14 -15.41 -7.97
CA THR A 312 12.43 -14.69 -8.03
C THR A 312 12.89 -14.11 -6.71
N HIS A 313 11.96 -13.85 -5.79
CA HIS A 313 12.25 -13.27 -4.48
C HIS A 313 11.44 -13.97 -3.40
N VAL A 314 12.03 -14.12 -2.21
CA VAL A 314 11.38 -14.72 -1.03
C VAL A 314 11.70 -13.92 0.23
N ASN A 315 10.72 -13.77 1.10
CA ASN A 315 10.89 -13.19 2.41
C ASN A 315 11.69 -14.15 3.31
N LEU A 316 12.72 -13.64 3.99
CA LEU A 316 13.56 -14.48 4.87
C LEU A 316 12.96 -14.72 6.25
N LEU A 317 11.89 -14.01 6.62
CA LEU A 317 11.23 -14.17 7.91
C LEU A 317 10.25 -15.35 7.93
N ASP A 318 9.53 -15.56 6.82
CA ASP A 318 8.45 -16.55 6.75
C ASP A 318 8.37 -17.34 5.43
N GLY A 319 9.25 -17.04 4.46
CA GLY A 319 9.32 -17.74 3.18
C GLY A 319 8.23 -17.37 2.17
N THR A 320 7.45 -16.32 2.42
CA THR A 320 6.45 -15.85 1.46
C THR A 320 7.06 -15.44 0.13
N VAL A 321 6.28 -15.59 -0.96
CA VAL A 321 6.68 -15.18 -2.32
C VAL A 321 6.72 -13.65 -2.39
N GLU A 322 7.88 -13.11 -2.75
CA GLU A 322 8.12 -11.67 -2.81
C GLU A 322 8.44 -11.17 -4.23
N GLY A 323 8.54 -12.05 -5.20
CA GLY A 323 8.72 -11.68 -6.60
C GLY A 323 8.46 -12.83 -7.57
N LEU A 324 7.96 -12.48 -8.73
CA LEU A 324 7.60 -13.39 -9.80
C LEU A 324 8.12 -12.89 -11.15
N ARG A 325 8.39 -13.84 -12.07
CA ARG A 325 8.82 -13.54 -13.44
C ARG A 325 8.25 -14.54 -14.43
N CYS A 326 7.89 -14.07 -15.62
CA CYS A 326 7.70 -14.86 -16.83
C CYS A 326 8.61 -14.30 -17.93
N GLU A 327 9.72 -14.98 -18.21
CA GLU A 327 10.69 -14.53 -19.24
C GLU A 327 10.06 -14.53 -20.64
N GLN A 328 9.24 -15.53 -20.95
CA GLN A 328 8.59 -15.66 -22.26
C GLN A 328 7.70 -14.46 -22.58
N ASP A 329 6.96 -13.97 -21.59
CA ASP A 329 6.00 -12.87 -21.76
C ASP A 329 6.60 -11.50 -21.42
N ASN A 330 7.87 -11.45 -20.97
CA ASN A 330 8.54 -10.23 -20.49
C ASN A 330 7.77 -9.55 -19.36
N VAL A 331 7.38 -10.34 -18.36
CA VAL A 331 6.62 -9.90 -17.19
C VAL A 331 7.42 -10.17 -15.93
N PHE A 332 7.49 -9.21 -15.02
CA PHE A 332 8.03 -9.42 -13.69
C PHE A 332 7.31 -8.57 -12.65
N SER A 333 7.43 -8.93 -11.39
CA SER A 333 6.76 -8.23 -10.30
C SER A 333 7.40 -8.49 -8.96
N VAL A 334 7.20 -7.55 -8.02
CA VAL A 334 7.63 -7.68 -6.62
C VAL A 334 6.48 -7.33 -5.67
N GLN A 335 6.44 -8.02 -4.54
CA GLN A 335 5.41 -7.82 -3.51
C GLN A 335 5.69 -6.58 -2.66
N TYR A 336 6.95 -6.25 -2.45
CA TYR A 336 7.42 -5.11 -1.69
C TYR A 336 7.46 -3.82 -2.53
N HIS A 337 7.81 -2.70 -1.89
CA HIS A 337 7.81 -1.36 -2.46
C HIS A 337 9.23 -0.87 -2.81
N PRO A 338 9.72 -1.08 -4.06
CA PRO A 338 11.06 -0.64 -4.47
C PRO A 338 11.18 0.89 -4.60
N GLU A 339 10.06 1.61 -4.64
CA GLU A 339 10.00 3.06 -4.61
C GLU A 339 10.24 3.64 -3.22
N SER A 340 10.26 2.79 -2.17
CA SER A 340 10.36 3.21 -0.77
C SER A 340 9.21 4.12 -0.34
N ALA A 341 9.50 5.26 0.29
CA ALA A 341 8.53 6.26 0.73
C ALA A 341 7.40 5.70 1.63
N PRO A 342 7.71 5.35 2.91
CA PRO A 342 9.04 5.38 3.53
C PRO A 342 9.77 4.03 3.39
N GLY A 343 11.12 4.07 3.48
CA GLY A 343 11.89 2.84 3.60
C GLY A 343 13.26 2.88 2.93
N PRO A 344 13.96 1.73 2.89
CA PRO A 344 15.25 1.58 2.24
C PRO A 344 15.13 1.61 0.71
N GLU A 345 16.21 2.03 0.05
CA GLU A 345 16.28 2.22 -1.41
C GLU A 345 17.00 1.08 -2.14
N ASP A 346 17.26 -0.05 -1.48
CA ASP A 346 18.06 -1.16 -1.97
C ASP A 346 17.55 -1.73 -3.32
N SER A 347 16.25 -1.63 -3.55
CA SER A 347 15.54 -2.28 -4.66
C SER A 347 15.23 -1.33 -5.83
N GLY A 348 15.70 -0.07 -5.79
CA GLY A 348 15.44 0.92 -6.85
C GLY A 348 15.84 0.47 -8.25
N TYR A 349 16.81 -0.46 -8.38
CA TYR A 349 17.27 -1.04 -9.65
C TYR A 349 16.15 -1.76 -10.44
N LEU A 350 15.06 -2.18 -9.80
CA LEU A 350 13.94 -2.84 -10.48
C LEU A 350 13.24 -1.92 -11.48
N PHE A 351 13.24 -0.62 -11.23
CA PHE A 351 12.77 0.35 -12.23
C PHE A 351 13.73 0.43 -13.41
N ASP A 352 15.06 0.31 -13.19
CA ASP A 352 16.04 0.27 -14.27
C ASP A 352 15.86 -0.99 -15.12
N GLU A 353 15.59 -2.14 -14.50
CA GLU A 353 15.26 -3.38 -15.17
C GLU A 353 14.02 -3.25 -16.07
N PHE A 354 12.98 -2.57 -15.60
CA PHE A 354 11.78 -2.31 -16.41
C PHE A 354 12.11 -1.47 -17.65
N ILE A 355 12.93 -0.42 -17.50
CA ILE A 355 13.42 0.40 -18.63
C ILE A 355 14.21 -0.46 -19.62
N GLU A 356 15.11 -1.32 -19.15
CA GLU A 356 15.87 -2.23 -20.02
C GLU A 356 14.97 -3.20 -20.77
N ASN A 357 13.92 -3.72 -20.13
CA ASN A 357 12.96 -4.63 -20.76
C ASN A 357 12.20 -3.93 -21.89
N MET A 358 11.80 -2.67 -21.70
CA MET A 358 11.19 -1.85 -22.77
C MET A 358 12.18 -1.64 -23.93
N GLN A 359 13.45 -1.29 -23.64
CA GLN A 359 14.48 -1.12 -24.68
C GLN A 359 14.69 -2.38 -25.52
N LYS A 360 14.71 -3.54 -24.89
CA LYS A 360 14.89 -4.84 -25.56
C LYS A 360 13.67 -5.21 -26.41
N HIS A 361 12.48 -4.84 -25.96
CA HIS A 361 11.24 -5.10 -26.68
C HIS A 361 11.11 -4.25 -27.96
N THR A 362 11.43 -2.96 -27.88
CA THR A 362 11.33 -2.02 -29.02
C THR A 362 12.34 -2.34 -30.13
N LYS A 363 13.42 -3.08 -29.85
CA LYS A 363 14.44 -3.48 -30.82
C LYS A 363 14.10 -4.76 -31.58
N LYS A 364 13.06 -5.48 -31.19
CA LYS A 364 12.53 -6.67 -31.86
C LYS A 364 11.46 -6.29 -32.89
#